data_f4566b520011a439b1e076f7a7bfdd25
#
_entry.id   f4566b520011a439b1e076f7a7bfdd25
#
_cell.length_a   1.000
_cell.length_b   1.000
_cell.length_c   1.000
_cell.angle_alpha   90.00
_cell.angle_beta   90.00
_cell.angle_gamma   90.00
#
_symmetry.space_group_name_H-M   'P 1'
#
loop_
_entity.id
_entity.type
_entity.pdbx_description
1 polymer ?
#
loop_
_entity_poly.entity_id
_entity_poly.type
_entity_poly.pdbx_seq_one_letter_code
_entity_poly.pdbx_strand_id
1 'polypeptide(L)'
;MYEPDWDIGCRGCSFWADNFNGIIPHQNARDVSLVATSQAPLPKLQDQARRFGWTFKWVACVGHDFNLDFNVWFAPDTLARSEAVYNYGSEKVTAASKPGISAFFKDGGQIFHTYSTYARGLDMLNTAYHYLDIAPKGRDEAGLSFPMAWVKHRIAYGT
;
A
#
# COMPACT_ATOMS: atom_id res chain seq x y z
N MET A 1 1.32 2.88 3.39
CA MET A 1 2.55 3.41 4.03
C MET A 1 2.18 4.16 5.31
N TYR A 2 2.92 3.96 6.37
CA TYR A 2 2.80 4.67 7.63
C TYR A 2 4.17 4.62 8.31
N GLU A 3 4.82 5.77 8.41
CA GLU A 3 6.16 5.88 9.00
C GLU A 3 6.07 6.16 10.51
N PRO A 4 7.13 5.88 11.27
CA PRO A 4 7.12 6.05 12.73
C PRO A 4 6.84 7.48 13.19
N ASP A 5 7.29 8.47 12.43
CA ASP A 5 7.17 9.92 12.71
C ASP A 5 5.89 10.57 12.18
N TRP A 6 5.08 9.85 11.38
CA TRP A 6 3.82 10.40 10.87
C TRP A 6 2.70 10.33 11.90
N ASP A 7 1.84 11.34 11.95
CA ASP A 7 0.65 11.36 12.82
C ASP A 7 -0.47 10.47 12.29
N ILE A 8 -0.54 10.29 10.97
CA ILE A 8 -1.55 9.47 10.29
C ILE A 8 -0.93 8.82 9.06
N GLY A 9 -1.38 7.63 8.71
CA GLY A 9 -0.91 6.91 7.52
C GLY A 9 -1.24 7.64 6.22
N CYS A 10 -0.52 7.29 5.16
CA CYS A 10 -0.67 7.87 3.83
C CYS A 10 -2.11 7.78 3.32
N ARG A 11 -2.67 8.90 2.87
CA ARG A 11 -4.04 8.96 2.30
C ARG A 11 -4.19 8.10 1.04
N GLY A 12 -3.19 8.10 0.17
CA GLY A 12 -3.19 7.26 -1.03
C GLY A 12 -3.21 5.77 -0.68
N CYS A 13 -2.37 5.31 0.25
CA CYS A 13 -2.39 3.92 0.69
C CYS A 13 -3.70 3.54 1.39
N SER A 14 -4.29 4.49 2.14
CA SER A 14 -5.60 4.29 2.76
C SER A 14 -6.70 4.06 1.72
N PHE A 15 -6.61 4.73 0.58
CA PHE A 15 -7.54 4.55 -0.55
C PHE A 15 -7.54 3.12 -1.09
N TRP A 16 -6.37 2.43 -1.14
CA TRP A 16 -6.30 0.98 -1.42
C TRP A 16 -6.79 0.15 -0.24
N ALA A 17 -6.36 0.49 0.98
CA ALA A 17 -6.69 -0.28 2.18
C ALA A 17 -8.19 -0.32 2.49
N ASP A 18 -8.93 0.71 2.12
CA ASP A 18 -10.39 0.76 2.26
C ASP A 18 -11.12 -0.33 1.45
N ASN A 19 -10.46 -0.95 0.47
CA ASN A 19 -11.01 -2.07 -0.30
C ASN A 19 -10.78 -3.44 0.36
N PHE A 20 -9.90 -3.57 1.37
CA PHE A 20 -9.43 -4.88 1.83
C PHE A 20 -10.47 -5.64 2.65
N ASN A 21 -11.19 -4.98 3.54
CA ASN A 21 -12.14 -5.67 4.44
C ASN A 21 -13.16 -6.53 3.68
N GLY A 22 -13.70 -6.01 2.58
CA GLY A 22 -14.74 -6.70 1.83
C GLY A 22 -14.26 -7.92 1.05
N ILE A 23 -12.98 -7.97 0.69
CA ILE A 23 -12.44 -9.07 -0.13
C ILE A 23 -11.87 -10.23 0.70
N ILE A 24 -11.47 -10.00 1.95
CA ILE A 24 -10.81 -10.99 2.80
C ILE A 24 -11.62 -12.29 2.96
N PRO A 25 -12.93 -12.28 3.24
CA PRO A 25 -13.69 -13.53 3.37
C PRO A 25 -13.65 -14.38 2.10
N HIS A 26 -13.69 -13.75 0.92
CA HIS A 26 -13.61 -14.44 -0.36
C HIS A 26 -12.22 -15.02 -0.63
N GLN A 27 -11.16 -14.27 -0.28
CA GLN A 27 -9.78 -14.74 -0.39
C GLN A 27 -9.52 -15.91 0.56
N ASN A 28 -9.94 -15.82 1.82
CA ASN A 28 -9.78 -16.87 2.81
C ASN A 28 -10.48 -18.17 2.37
N ALA A 29 -11.64 -18.08 1.71
CA ALA A 29 -12.34 -19.24 1.15
C ALA A 29 -11.58 -19.93 0.00
N ARG A 30 -10.49 -19.31 -0.49
CA ARG A 30 -9.58 -19.84 -1.51
C ARG A 30 -8.16 -20.00 -0.99
N ASP A 31 -7.99 -20.15 0.34
CA ASP A 31 -6.70 -20.32 1.02
C ASP A 31 -5.70 -19.19 0.78
N VAL A 32 -6.20 -17.97 0.52
CA VAL A 32 -5.38 -16.78 0.33
C VAL A 32 -5.54 -15.86 1.55
N SER A 33 -4.42 -15.54 2.21
CA SER A 33 -4.36 -14.60 3.33
C SER A 33 -3.79 -13.27 2.88
N LEU A 34 -4.43 -12.15 3.26
CA LEU A 34 -3.93 -10.80 3.05
C LEU A 34 -3.34 -10.25 4.35
N VAL A 35 -2.12 -9.70 4.27
CA VAL A 35 -1.45 -9.01 5.37
C VAL A 35 -0.91 -7.67 4.86
N ALA A 36 -1.25 -6.59 5.52
CA ALA A 36 -0.62 -5.30 5.28
C ALA A 36 0.61 -5.11 6.17
N THR A 37 1.63 -4.41 5.69
CA THR A 37 2.85 -4.09 6.43
C THR A 37 3.12 -2.59 6.41
N SER A 38 3.71 -2.04 7.48
CA SER A 38 4.17 -0.65 7.55
C SER A 38 5.31 -0.49 8.56
N GLN A 39 6.09 0.58 8.42
CA GLN A 39 7.20 0.90 9.33
C GLN A 39 6.74 1.50 10.67
N ALA A 40 5.51 2.00 10.78
CA ALA A 40 5.02 2.54 12.04
C ALA A 40 4.90 1.46 13.13
N PRO A 41 5.10 1.82 14.41
CA PRO A 41 4.91 0.90 15.52
C PRO A 41 3.49 0.35 15.60
N LEU A 42 3.35 -0.90 16.07
CA LEU A 42 2.06 -1.59 16.13
C LEU A 42 0.93 -0.80 16.81
N PRO A 43 1.13 -0.07 17.92
CA PRO A 43 0.07 0.74 18.52
C PRO A 43 -0.50 1.78 17.55
N LYS A 44 0.34 2.48 16.77
CA LYS A 44 -0.11 3.44 15.75
C LYS A 44 -0.94 2.76 14.66
N LEU A 45 -0.53 1.57 14.21
CA LEU A 45 -1.28 0.80 13.20
C LEU A 45 -2.66 0.41 13.73
N GLN A 46 -2.73 -0.06 14.97
CA GLN A 46 -3.98 -0.45 15.63
C GLN A 46 -4.93 0.75 15.84
N ASP A 47 -4.39 1.90 16.24
CA ASP A 47 -5.19 3.12 16.40
C ASP A 47 -5.80 3.58 15.08
N GLN A 48 -5.01 3.59 14.02
CA GLN A 48 -5.52 3.94 12.69
C GLN A 48 -6.53 2.89 12.20
N ALA A 49 -6.27 1.60 12.36
CA ALA A 49 -7.19 0.54 11.97
C ALA A 49 -8.55 0.72 12.67
N ARG A 50 -8.56 0.98 13.99
CA ARG A 50 -9.81 1.28 14.72
C ARG A 50 -10.52 2.51 14.18
N ARG A 51 -9.79 3.61 13.96
CA ARG A 51 -10.34 4.86 13.44
C ARG A 51 -10.99 4.72 12.07
N PHE A 52 -10.42 3.86 11.21
CA PHE A 52 -10.92 3.62 9.86
C PHE A 52 -11.84 2.40 9.74
N GLY A 53 -12.06 1.66 10.83
CA GLY A 53 -12.87 0.43 10.82
C GLY A 53 -12.23 -0.70 10.01
N TRP A 54 -10.89 -0.73 9.90
CA TRP A 54 -10.18 -1.79 9.21
C TRP A 54 -10.00 -3.01 10.11
N THR A 55 -10.30 -4.19 9.55
CA THR A 55 -10.23 -5.48 10.27
C THR A 55 -9.18 -6.43 9.68
N PHE A 56 -8.55 -6.07 8.58
CA PHE A 56 -7.47 -6.85 8.00
C PHE A 56 -6.23 -6.89 8.91
N LYS A 57 -5.42 -7.94 8.76
CA LYS A 57 -4.18 -8.08 9.52
C LYS A 57 -3.17 -7.02 9.07
N TRP A 58 -2.78 -6.15 9.99
CA TRP A 58 -1.77 -5.13 9.75
C TRP A 58 -0.62 -5.29 10.74
N VAL A 59 0.60 -5.48 10.24
CA VAL A 59 1.80 -5.77 11.03
C VAL A 59 2.83 -4.66 10.91
N ALA A 60 3.54 -4.41 12.00
CA ALA A 60 4.67 -3.49 12.03
C ALA A 60 5.92 -4.21 11.51
N CYS A 61 6.62 -3.55 10.58
CA CYS A 61 7.92 -4.02 10.06
C CYS A 61 9.10 -3.17 10.55
N VAL A 62 8.90 -2.33 11.55
CA VAL A 62 9.98 -1.53 12.14
C VAL A 62 11.07 -2.46 12.69
N GLY A 63 12.33 -2.20 12.29
CA GLY A 63 13.47 -3.03 12.67
C GLY A 63 13.60 -4.36 11.91
N HIS A 64 12.85 -4.55 10.83
CA HIS A 64 12.91 -5.72 9.95
C HIS A 64 13.17 -5.33 8.51
N ASP A 65 13.88 -6.16 7.77
CA ASP A 65 14.31 -5.90 6.40
C ASP A 65 13.22 -6.14 5.34
N PHE A 66 12.05 -6.70 5.70
CA PHE A 66 11.01 -7.08 4.76
C PHE A 66 10.67 -5.97 3.75
N ASN A 67 10.43 -4.75 4.20
CA ASN A 67 10.12 -3.64 3.30
C ASN A 67 11.33 -3.18 2.47
N LEU A 68 12.54 -3.40 2.95
CA LEU A 68 13.78 -3.16 2.22
C LEU A 68 13.97 -4.21 1.13
N ASP A 69 13.83 -5.50 1.47
CA ASP A 69 14.00 -6.64 0.55
C ASP A 69 13.02 -6.59 -0.64
N PHE A 70 11.81 -6.06 -0.40
CA PHE A 70 10.79 -5.89 -1.45
C PHE A 70 10.78 -4.48 -2.08
N ASN A 71 11.84 -3.69 -1.91
CA ASN A 71 12.03 -2.37 -2.54
C ASN A 71 10.85 -1.41 -2.33
N VAL A 72 10.28 -1.39 -1.12
CA VAL A 72 9.20 -0.48 -0.73
C VAL A 72 9.56 0.41 0.46
N TRP A 73 10.75 0.24 1.00
CA TRP A 73 11.39 1.15 1.95
C TRP A 73 12.87 1.29 1.61
N PHE A 74 13.44 2.48 1.79
CA PHE A 74 14.79 2.82 1.37
C PHE A 74 15.53 3.53 2.50
N ALA A 75 16.73 3.06 2.79
CA ALA A 75 17.61 3.67 3.80
C ALA A 75 18.00 5.11 3.38
N PRO A 76 18.17 6.03 4.35
CA PRO A 76 18.54 7.43 4.06
C PRO A 76 19.79 7.58 3.18
N ASP A 77 20.82 6.79 3.43
CA ASP A 77 22.04 6.86 2.61
C ASP A 77 21.86 6.34 1.19
N THR A 78 21.02 5.34 0.98
CA THR A 78 20.65 4.84 -0.36
C THR A 78 19.94 5.93 -1.16
N LEU A 79 19.05 6.66 -0.48
CA LEU A 79 18.36 7.82 -1.09
C LEU A 79 19.34 8.95 -1.40
N ALA A 80 20.24 9.27 -0.46
CA ALA A 80 21.21 10.34 -0.65
C ALA A 80 22.17 10.07 -1.82
N ARG A 81 22.53 8.79 -2.05
CA ARG A 81 23.34 8.36 -3.21
C ARG A 81 22.54 8.15 -4.50
N SER A 82 21.21 8.32 -4.46
CA SER A 82 20.31 8.02 -5.60
C SER A 82 20.42 6.55 -6.09
N GLU A 83 20.71 5.63 -5.21
CA GLU A 83 20.87 4.20 -5.50
C GLU A 83 19.58 3.39 -5.26
N ALA A 84 18.53 4.04 -4.77
CA ALA A 84 17.26 3.38 -4.50
C ALA A 84 16.60 2.89 -5.80
N VAL A 85 16.27 1.59 -5.83
CA VAL A 85 15.60 0.94 -6.97
C VAL A 85 14.14 0.66 -6.60
N TYR A 86 13.21 1.22 -7.35
CA TYR A 86 11.78 0.99 -7.20
C TYR A 86 11.15 0.67 -8.54
N ASN A 87 10.11 -0.15 -8.52
CA ASN A 87 9.36 -0.54 -9.71
C ASN A 87 10.29 -1.01 -10.85
N TYR A 88 11.21 -1.92 -10.53
CA TYR A 88 12.22 -2.46 -11.46
C TYR A 88 13.12 -1.40 -12.12
N GLY A 89 13.36 -0.29 -11.41
CA GLY A 89 14.21 0.80 -11.89
C GLY A 89 13.51 1.78 -12.84
N SER A 90 12.20 1.66 -13.04
CA SER A 90 11.44 2.54 -13.94
C SER A 90 11.08 3.90 -13.34
N GLU A 91 11.26 4.09 -12.02
CA GLU A 91 10.90 5.32 -11.34
C GLU A 91 12.04 5.83 -10.44
N LYS A 92 12.26 7.15 -10.47
CA LYS A 92 13.16 7.80 -9.51
C LYS A 92 12.53 7.79 -8.11
N VAL A 93 13.33 7.38 -7.12
CA VAL A 93 12.91 7.35 -5.72
C VAL A 93 13.33 8.63 -5.00
N THR A 94 12.36 9.34 -4.43
CA THR A 94 12.58 10.58 -3.68
C THR A 94 12.00 10.54 -2.26
N ALA A 95 11.36 9.43 -1.88
CA ALA A 95 10.74 9.24 -0.57
C ALA A 95 11.20 7.93 0.06
N ALA A 96 11.29 7.90 1.39
CA ALA A 96 11.74 6.72 2.13
C ALA A 96 10.83 5.51 1.94
N SER A 97 9.56 5.72 1.67
CA SER A 97 8.62 4.62 1.42
C SER A 97 7.86 4.79 0.12
N LYS A 98 7.62 3.68 -0.54
CA LYS A 98 6.79 3.54 -1.74
C LYS A 98 5.81 2.37 -1.57
N PRO A 99 4.66 2.38 -2.24
CA PRO A 99 3.70 1.29 -2.16
C PRO A 99 4.13 0.09 -3.00
N GLY A 100 3.81 -1.11 -2.51
CA GLY A 100 4.00 -2.35 -3.27
C GLY A 100 3.08 -3.44 -2.74
N ILE A 101 2.81 -4.44 -3.57
CA ILE A 101 2.13 -5.67 -3.18
C ILE A 101 2.93 -6.85 -3.71
N SER A 102 3.17 -7.82 -2.84
CA SER A 102 3.87 -9.06 -3.17
C SER A 102 3.01 -10.27 -2.81
N ALA A 103 3.04 -11.28 -3.64
CA ALA A 103 2.38 -12.56 -3.41
C ALA A 103 3.40 -13.66 -3.16
N PHE A 104 3.03 -14.59 -2.29
CA PHE A 104 3.86 -15.71 -1.87
C PHE A 104 3.06 -17.00 -1.92
N PHE A 105 3.71 -18.08 -2.26
CA PHE A 105 3.17 -19.43 -2.21
C PHE A 105 3.95 -20.24 -1.19
N LYS A 106 3.24 -20.93 -0.29
CA LYS A 106 3.85 -21.82 0.70
C LYS A 106 3.62 -23.27 0.29
N ASP A 107 4.71 -24.01 0.10
CA ASP A 107 4.69 -25.44 -0.19
C ASP A 107 5.79 -26.18 0.57
N GLY A 108 5.49 -27.35 1.12
CA GLY A 108 6.46 -28.21 1.80
C GLY A 108 7.26 -27.53 2.92
N GLY A 109 6.71 -26.48 3.55
CA GLY A 109 7.42 -25.67 4.55
C GLY A 109 8.30 -24.56 3.98
N GLN A 110 8.44 -24.47 2.66
CA GLN A 110 9.14 -23.39 1.95
C GLN A 110 8.16 -22.30 1.54
N ILE A 111 8.68 -21.06 1.41
CA ILE A 111 7.92 -19.90 0.96
C ILE A 111 8.55 -19.39 -0.34
N PHE A 112 7.77 -19.34 -1.39
CA PHE A 112 8.18 -18.87 -2.71
C PHE A 112 7.57 -17.50 -2.97
N HIS A 113 8.39 -16.53 -3.36
CA HIS A 113 7.91 -15.26 -3.91
C HIS A 113 7.45 -15.49 -5.34
N THR A 114 6.19 -15.19 -5.64
CA THR A 114 5.58 -15.52 -6.94
C THR A 114 5.24 -14.30 -7.79
N TYR A 115 5.03 -13.14 -7.15
CA TYR A 115 4.64 -11.92 -7.87
C TYR A 115 4.92 -10.68 -7.03
N SER A 116 5.29 -9.58 -7.69
CA SER A 116 5.27 -8.23 -7.11
C SER A 116 4.78 -7.21 -8.13
N THR A 117 4.07 -6.19 -7.65
CA THR A 117 3.66 -5.04 -8.43
C THR A 117 3.77 -3.76 -7.62
N TYR A 118 4.04 -2.65 -8.30
CA TYR A 118 4.38 -1.37 -7.72
C TYR A 118 3.69 -0.23 -8.47
N ALA A 119 3.78 0.99 -7.94
CA ALA A 119 3.32 2.21 -8.60
C ALA A 119 1.90 2.06 -9.19
N ARG A 120 1.72 2.39 -10.46
CA ARG A 120 0.41 2.29 -11.15
C ARG A 120 -0.02 0.84 -11.44
N GLY A 121 0.89 -0.13 -11.34
CA GLY A 121 0.52 -1.55 -11.36
C GLY A 121 -0.40 -1.98 -10.22
N LEU A 122 -0.50 -1.18 -9.16
CA LEU A 122 -1.44 -1.39 -8.06
C LEU A 122 -2.89 -1.02 -8.40
N ASP A 123 -3.15 -0.28 -9.48
CA ASP A 123 -4.49 0.22 -9.82
C ASP A 123 -5.50 -0.91 -10.02
N MET A 124 -5.06 -2.04 -10.57
CA MET A 124 -5.88 -3.24 -10.73
C MET A 124 -6.46 -3.77 -9.41
N LEU A 125 -5.91 -3.36 -8.27
CA LEU A 125 -6.33 -3.79 -6.93
C LEU A 125 -7.15 -2.70 -6.21
N ASN A 126 -7.55 -1.63 -6.91
CA ASN A 126 -8.37 -0.55 -6.36
C ASN A 126 -9.74 -0.49 -7.03
N THR A 127 -10.73 -1.03 -6.36
CA THR A 127 -12.11 -1.12 -6.88
C THR A 127 -12.70 0.25 -7.20
N ALA A 128 -12.39 1.29 -6.42
CA ALA A 128 -12.91 2.64 -6.68
C ALA A 128 -12.42 3.19 -8.03
N TYR A 129 -11.16 2.93 -8.41
CA TYR A 129 -10.67 3.31 -9.74
C TYR A 129 -11.40 2.58 -10.86
N HIS A 130 -11.70 1.30 -10.69
CA HIS A 130 -12.45 0.55 -11.71
C HIS A 130 -13.85 1.14 -11.96
N TYR A 131 -14.53 1.55 -10.89
CA TYR A 131 -15.83 2.22 -11.04
C TYR A 131 -15.71 3.61 -11.67
N LEU A 132 -14.68 4.37 -11.32
CA LEU A 132 -14.43 5.65 -11.96
C LEU A 132 -14.09 5.50 -13.45
N ASP A 133 -13.30 4.49 -13.82
CA ASP A 133 -12.89 4.23 -15.20
C ASP A 133 -14.06 3.92 -16.14
N ILE A 134 -15.15 3.33 -15.64
CA ILE A 134 -16.37 3.07 -16.41
C ILE A 134 -17.40 4.20 -16.33
N ALA A 135 -17.19 5.18 -15.44
CA ALA A 135 -18.08 6.34 -15.34
C ALA A 135 -17.80 7.35 -16.49
N PRO A 136 -18.81 8.07 -17.00
CA PRO A 136 -18.61 9.01 -18.11
C PRO A 136 -17.55 10.07 -17.87
N LYS A 137 -17.34 10.51 -16.62
CA LYS A 137 -16.32 11.49 -16.24
C LYS A 137 -14.93 10.87 -16.09
N GLY A 138 -14.83 9.56 -15.91
CA GLY A 138 -13.58 8.87 -15.61
C GLY A 138 -12.98 9.31 -14.27
N ARG A 139 -11.66 9.18 -14.12
CA ARG A 139 -10.92 9.63 -12.93
C ARG A 139 -10.78 11.13 -12.83
N ASP A 140 -10.92 11.85 -13.94
CA ASP A 140 -10.83 13.32 -14.06
C ASP A 140 -9.57 13.91 -13.41
N GLU A 141 -8.44 13.26 -13.63
CA GLU A 141 -7.14 13.60 -13.02
C GLU A 141 -6.24 14.46 -13.92
N ALA A 142 -6.60 14.68 -15.19
CA ALA A 142 -5.73 15.34 -16.17
C ALA A 142 -5.39 16.80 -15.82
N GLY A 143 -6.29 17.50 -15.10
CA GLY A 143 -6.09 18.89 -14.66
C GLY A 143 -5.47 19.04 -13.28
N LEU A 144 -5.11 17.94 -12.61
CA LEU A 144 -4.58 17.96 -11.25
C LEU A 144 -3.05 18.12 -11.23
N SER A 145 -2.50 18.63 -10.13
CA SER A 145 -1.04 18.77 -9.94
C SER A 145 -0.30 17.42 -10.00
N PHE A 146 -0.97 16.35 -9.65
CA PHE A 146 -0.54 14.96 -9.82
C PHE A 146 -1.77 14.04 -9.74
N PRO A 147 -1.73 12.83 -10.34
CA PRO A 147 -2.78 11.82 -10.16
C PRO A 147 -3.04 11.58 -8.67
N MET A 148 -4.30 11.41 -8.27
CA MET A 148 -4.69 11.22 -6.88
C MET A 148 -4.61 12.48 -5.98
N ALA A 149 -4.35 13.67 -6.50
CA ALA A 149 -4.35 14.90 -5.69
C ALA A 149 -5.70 15.14 -4.97
N TRP A 150 -6.79 14.64 -5.53
CA TRP A 150 -8.16 14.69 -4.97
C TRP A 150 -8.40 13.72 -3.81
N VAL A 151 -7.56 12.67 -3.68
CA VAL A 151 -7.77 11.62 -2.68
C VAL A 151 -7.58 12.17 -1.27
N LYS A 152 -8.55 11.92 -0.41
CA LYS A 152 -8.52 12.18 1.04
C LYS A 152 -8.60 10.86 1.79
N HIS A 153 -8.35 10.90 3.10
CA HIS A 153 -8.79 9.80 3.96
C HIS A 153 -10.31 9.69 3.92
N ARG A 154 -10.85 8.47 3.86
CA ARG A 154 -12.31 8.23 3.73
C ARG A 154 -13.16 9.04 4.73
N ILE A 155 -12.68 9.19 5.96
CA ILE A 155 -13.36 9.95 7.00
C ILE A 155 -13.31 11.48 6.81
N ALA A 156 -12.58 11.99 5.83
CA ALA A 156 -12.45 13.41 5.53
C ALA A 156 -13.27 13.85 4.30
N TYR A 157 -13.99 12.92 3.65
CA TYR A 157 -15.05 13.26 2.71
C TYR A 157 -16.28 13.64 3.53
N GLY A 158 -16.89 14.79 3.26
CA GLY A 158 -18.18 15.13 3.87
C GLY A 158 -19.24 14.11 3.44
N THR A 159 -20.00 13.61 4.39
CA THR A 159 -21.25 12.85 4.14
C THR A 159 -22.40 13.82 4.00
#